data_f18b64ca33bb1db9eaaf3f64ad6f3bb9
#
_entry.id   f18b64ca33bb1db9eaaf3f64ad6f3bb9
#
_cell.length_a   1.000
_cell.length_b   1.000
_cell.length_c   1.000
_cell.angle_alpha   90.00
_cell.angle_beta   90.00
_cell.angle_gamma   90.00
#
_symmetry.space_group_name_H-M   'P 1'
#
loop_
_entity.id
_entity.type
_entity.pdbx_description
1 polymer ?
#
loop_
_entity_poly.entity_id
_entity_poly.type
_entity_poly.pdbx_seq_one_letter_code
_entity_poly.pdbx_strand_id
1 'polypeptide(L)'
;MKLLLLTAAAALLAAAPAPAPRTAPRSRTFRLTCQATVPAPPAGTKVLDCWLPVPHDDKSQDVRELKIETTVPYQVETDQYGNRILHLRVAAGKAFKEGQTFNLNNLGGQLAKVPATPLGPLTVTLTALVTRREHLNLRATDDQAPAETEAQDPNQVRWLAPDRLVPLDFKIKALAQEVVDNAHATTPLAKAHAIYEHVVSTMTYDKTGQGWGRGDIYYACDARRGNCTDFHAVFIGYCRAQGVPARFSIGLPLPAARNAGNSIEIKGYHCWAEFFTKETSWVPIDASEAAKDPSKRGYFFGAHDENRVEFTRGRDLTLVPRQAGAPLNYFVYPYAEADGQPLEVAHTYTFADVATK
;
A
#
# COMPACT_ATOMS: atom_id res chain seq x y z
N MET A 1 2.17 -1.71 -75.15
CA MET A 1 2.88 -2.11 -73.92
C MET A 1 3.03 -0.84 -73.08
N LYS A 2 2.08 -0.61 -72.12
CA LYS A 2 2.10 0.59 -71.22
C LYS A 2 2.71 0.20 -69.85
N LEU A 3 3.80 0.80 -69.52
CA LEU A 3 4.52 0.61 -68.25
C LEU A 3 3.84 1.48 -67.17
N LEU A 4 3.23 0.82 -66.16
CA LEU A 4 2.74 1.52 -64.97
C LEU A 4 3.89 1.67 -63.98
N LEU A 5 4.27 2.90 -63.69
CA LEU A 5 5.15 3.24 -62.55
C LEU A 5 4.29 3.29 -61.28
N LEU A 6 4.51 2.35 -60.35
CA LEU A 6 3.98 2.46 -58.97
C LEU A 6 4.97 3.33 -58.15
N THR A 7 4.53 4.51 -57.71
CA THR A 7 5.20 5.34 -56.71
C THR A 7 4.77 4.88 -55.32
N ALA A 8 5.66 4.30 -54.58
CA ALA A 8 5.45 4.00 -53.14
C ALA A 8 5.69 5.27 -52.33
N ALA A 9 4.61 5.80 -51.76
CA ALA A 9 4.72 6.89 -50.78
C ALA A 9 5.07 6.30 -49.40
N ALA A 10 6.32 6.50 -48.96
CA ALA A 10 6.74 6.20 -47.58
C ALA A 10 6.16 7.27 -46.64
N ALA A 11 5.21 6.89 -45.81
CA ALA A 11 4.71 7.71 -44.73
C ALA A 11 5.76 7.72 -43.60
N LEU A 12 6.47 8.83 -43.42
CA LEU A 12 7.25 9.06 -42.22
C LEU A 12 6.28 9.23 -41.03
N LEU A 13 6.21 8.23 -40.14
CA LEU A 13 5.65 8.41 -38.82
C LEU A 13 6.62 9.30 -38.03
N ALA A 14 6.26 10.55 -37.81
CA ALA A 14 6.97 11.42 -36.89
C ALA A 14 6.77 10.87 -35.47
N ALA A 15 7.82 10.36 -34.86
CA ALA A 15 7.82 9.98 -33.45
C ALA A 15 7.50 11.23 -32.62
N ALA A 16 6.52 11.14 -31.72
CA ALA A 16 6.23 12.21 -30.77
C ALA A 16 7.51 12.51 -29.94
N PRO A 17 7.84 13.78 -29.68
CA PRO A 17 9.02 14.11 -28.90
C PRO A 17 8.90 13.50 -27.49
N ALA A 18 9.98 12.87 -27.03
CA ALA A 18 10.07 12.34 -25.67
C ALA A 18 9.80 13.49 -24.67
N PRO A 19 9.04 13.23 -23.59
CA PRO A 19 8.80 14.25 -22.58
C PRO A 19 10.14 14.72 -22.00
N ALA A 20 10.29 16.05 -21.87
CA ALA A 20 11.51 16.65 -21.30
C ALA A 20 11.79 16.04 -19.90
N PRO A 21 13.08 15.80 -19.55
CA PRO A 21 13.45 15.23 -18.27
C PRO A 21 12.94 16.12 -17.13
N ARG A 22 12.18 15.55 -16.20
CA ARG A 22 11.71 16.27 -15.03
C ARG A 22 12.86 16.48 -14.06
N THR A 23 13.06 17.71 -13.63
CA THR A 23 14.16 18.09 -12.73
C THR A 23 13.91 17.74 -11.26
N ALA A 24 12.65 17.53 -10.84
CA ALA A 24 12.28 17.17 -9.47
C ALA A 24 10.98 16.34 -9.41
N PRO A 25 10.84 15.42 -8.43
CA PRO A 25 9.61 14.71 -8.18
C PRO A 25 8.46 15.66 -7.83
N ARG A 26 7.26 15.39 -8.30
CA ARG A 26 6.06 16.10 -7.85
C ARG A 26 5.81 15.78 -6.38
N SER A 27 5.23 16.73 -5.66
CA SER A 27 4.87 16.54 -4.26
C SER A 27 3.48 17.06 -3.94
N ARG A 28 2.90 16.52 -2.88
CA ARG A 28 1.60 16.91 -2.34
C ARG A 28 1.66 16.91 -0.83
N THR A 29 1.27 18.04 -0.22
CA THR A 29 1.13 18.17 1.22
C THR A 29 -0.33 18.32 1.58
N PHE A 30 -0.79 17.52 2.51
CA PHE A 30 -2.19 17.50 2.96
C PHE A 30 -2.29 17.13 4.43
N ARG A 31 -3.34 17.60 5.09
CA ARG A 31 -3.74 17.16 6.43
C ARG A 31 -4.64 15.95 6.30
N LEU A 32 -4.19 14.84 6.86
CA LEU A 32 -4.93 13.59 6.93
C LEU A 32 -5.63 13.51 8.29
N THR A 33 -6.89 13.05 8.30
CA THR A 33 -7.62 12.69 9.51
C THR A 33 -8.18 11.29 9.36
N CYS A 34 -7.87 10.42 10.33
CA CYS A 34 -8.40 9.06 10.43
C CYS A 34 -9.20 8.97 11.73
N GLN A 35 -10.47 8.65 11.64
CA GLN A 35 -11.32 8.44 12.81
C GLN A 35 -11.79 6.99 12.83
N ALA A 36 -11.62 6.34 13.97
CA ALA A 36 -12.14 5.01 14.25
C ALA A 36 -13.14 5.09 15.40
N THR A 37 -14.26 4.41 15.27
CA THR A 37 -15.26 4.27 16.32
C THR A 37 -15.47 2.79 16.60
N VAL A 38 -14.95 2.32 17.72
CA VAL A 38 -15.16 0.98 18.24
C VAL A 38 -16.49 1.00 18.97
N PRO A 39 -17.48 0.17 18.62
CA PRO A 39 -18.75 0.13 19.34
C PRO A 39 -18.55 -0.39 20.77
N ALA A 40 -19.57 -0.21 21.62
CA ALA A 40 -19.58 -0.86 22.93
C ALA A 40 -19.48 -2.38 22.71
N PRO A 41 -18.51 -3.05 23.37
CA PRO A 41 -18.35 -4.49 23.23
C PRO A 41 -19.52 -5.24 23.87
N PRO A 42 -19.75 -6.52 23.56
CA PRO A 42 -20.77 -7.34 24.20
C PRO A 42 -20.70 -7.31 25.72
N ALA A 43 -21.87 -7.42 26.38
CA ALA A 43 -21.95 -7.44 27.84
C ALA A 43 -21.08 -8.59 28.41
N GLY A 44 -20.32 -8.29 29.46
CA GLY A 44 -19.42 -9.26 30.09
C GLY A 44 -18.01 -9.33 29.46
N THR A 45 -17.72 -8.59 28.39
CA THR A 45 -16.38 -8.47 27.83
C THR A 45 -15.39 -8.03 28.90
N LYS A 46 -14.30 -8.76 29.03
CA LYS A 46 -13.23 -8.50 30.00
C LYS A 46 -12.12 -7.62 29.43
N VAL A 47 -11.80 -7.80 28.13
CA VAL A 47 -10.71 -7.09 27.45
C VAL A 47 -11.20 -6.67 26.07
N LEU A 48 -10.99 -5.39 25.76
CA LEU A 48 -11.15 -4.82 24.43
C LEU A 48 -9.77 -4.39 23.94
N ASP A 49 -9.35 -4.93 22.82
CA ASP A 49 -8.15 -4.53 22.08
C ASP A 49 -8.54 -3.83 20.78
N CYS A 50 -7.83 -2.78 20.43
CA CYS A 50 -8.01 -2.12 19.14
C CYS A 50 -6.64 -1.70 18.57
N TRP A 51 -6.45 -1.94 17.27
CA TRP A 51 -5.26 -1.56 16.53
C TRP A 51 -5.62 -0.65 15.37
N LEU A 52 -4.82 0.37 15.15
CA LEU A 52 -4.94 1.27 14.00
C LEU A 52 -3.59 1.35 13.28
N PRO A 53 -3.58 1.31 11.93
CA PRO A 53 -2.38 1.59 11.19
C PRO A 53 -2.04 3.08 11.29
N VAL A 54 -0.77 3.40 11.48
CA VAL A 54 -0.26 4.76 11.56
C VAL A 54 0.64 5.02 10.37
N PRO A 55 0.39 6.06 9.56
CA PRO A 55 1.28 6.38 8.45
C PRO A 55 2.69 6.67 8.99
N HIS A 56 3.71 6.26 8.25
CA HIS A 56 5.10 6.39 8.65
C HIS A 56 5.94 7.11 7.60
N ASP A 57 7.10 7.59 8.03
CA ASP A 57 8.06 8.22 7.14
C ASP A 57 8.74 7.16 6.24
N ASP A 58 8.93 7.51 4.98
CA ASP A 58 9.80 6.78 4.06
C ASP A 58 10.48 7.78 3.09
N LYS A 59 11.20 7.29 2.08
CA LYS A 59 11.87 8.14 1.08
C LYS A 59 10.92 9.08 0.33
N SER A 60 9.67 8.67 0.16
CA SER A 60 8.66 9.40 -0.62
C SER A 60 7.55 9.97 0.25
N GLN A 61 7.60 9.76 1.56
CA GLN A 61 6.54 10.20 2.49
C GLN A 61 7.14 10.75 3.76
N ASP A 62 6.79 12.00 4.09
CA ASP A 62 7.06 12.60 5.41
C ASP A 62 5.75 12.74 6.17
N VAL A 63 5.76 12.33 7.44
CA VAL A 63 4.63 12.45 8.36
C VAL A 63 5.02 13.37 9.51
N ARG A 64 4.34 14.50 9.62
CA ARG A 64 4.59 15.52 10.65
C ARG A 64 3.33 15.81 11.44
N GLU A 65 3.45 16.50 12.55
CA GLU A 65 2.33 16.93 13.38
C GLU A 65 1.36 15.78 13.73
N LEU A 66 1.88 14.56 13.89
CA LEU A 66 1.06 13.42 14.26
C LEU A 66 0.44 13.66 15.63
N LYS A 67 -0.89 13.67 15.67
CA LYS A 67 -1.68 13.82 16.90
C LYS A 67 -2.67 12.67 16.99
N ILE A 68 -2.76 12.06 18.16
CA ILE A 68 -3.69 10.98 18.45
C ILE A 68 -4.58 11.44 19.63
N GLU A 69 -5.88 11.45 19.40
CA GLU A 69 -6.88 11.82 20.40
C GLU A 69 -7.75 10.61 20.72
N THR A 70 -7.77 10.24 21.98
CA THR A 70 -8.58 9.14 22.51
C THR A 70 -8.75 9.32 24.01
N THR A 71 -9.76 8.67 24.59
CA THR A 71 -10.04 8.70 26.03
C THR A 71 -9.35 7.59 26.81
N VAL A 72 -8.60 6.72 26.14
CA VAL A 72 -7.90 5.58 26.75
C VAL A 72 -6.42 5.60 26.41
N PRO A 73 -5.55 5.03 27.27
CA PRO A 73 -4.13 4.92 26.97
C PRO A 73 -3.88 4.11 25.69
N TYR A 74 -2.84 4.50 24.96
CA TYR A 74 -2.40 3.83 23.77
C TYR A 74 -0.87 3.68 23.72
N GLN A 75 -0.41 2.80 22.87
CA GLN A 75 0.99 2.62 22.51
C GLN A 75 1.12 2.66 20.99
N VAL A 76 2.28 3.07 20.48
CA VAL A 76 2.61 2.95 19.07
C VAL A 76 3.87 2.11 18.96
N GLU A 77 3.74 0.97 18.32
CA GLU A 77 4.81 -0.01 18.16
C GLU A 77 5.12 -0.24 16.67
N THR A 78 6.25 -0.86 16.41
CA THR A 78 6.68 -1.19 15.05
C THR A 78 6.71 -2.69 14.86
N ASP A 79 6.08 -3.19 13.81
CA ASP A 79 6.10 -4.60 13.47
C ASP A 79 7.38 -5.01 12.71
N GLN A 80 7.45 -6.29 12.35
CA GLN A 80 8.59 -6.85 11.61
C GLN A 80 8.81 -6.28 10.21
N TYR A 81 7.83 -5.58 9.64
CA TYR A 81 7.91 -4.93 8.32
C TYR A 81 8.24 -3.44 8.42
N GLY A 82 8.38 -2.91 9.64
CA GLY A 82 8.54 -1.48 9.89
C GLY A 82 7.24 -0.70 9.95
N ASN A 83 6.09 -1.36 9.91
CA ASN A 83 4.78 -0.72 10.02
C ASN A 83 4.56 -0.18 11.42
N ARG A 84 4.05 1.04 11.52
CA ARG A 84 3.68 1.64 12.80
C ARG A 84 2.24 1.29 13.14
N ILE A 85 2.03 0.73 14.31
CA ILE A 85 0.74 0.23 14.79
C ILE A 85 0.40 0.90 16.10
N LEU A 86 -0.69 1.66 16.12
CA LEU A 86 -1.28 2.16 17.37
C LEU A 86 -2.13 1.04 17.97
N HIS A 87 -1.90 0.75 19.25
CA HIS A 87 -2.65 -0.22 20.02
C HIS A 87 -3.26 0.43 21.28
N LEU A 88 -4.52 0.10 21.53
CA LEU A 88 -5.25 0.44 22.74
C LEU A 88 -5.76 -0.85 23.37
N ARG A 89 -5.64 -0.95 24.70
CA ARG A 89 -6.22 -2.05 25.47
C ARG A 89 -7.01 -1.51 26.64
N VAL A 90 -8.25 -1.90 26.74
CA VAL A 90 -9.14 -1.58 27.85
C VAL A 90 -9.56 -2.87 28.54
N ALA A 91 -9.32 -2.97 29.86
CA ALA A 91 -9.71 -4.11 30.67
C ALA A 91 -10.85 -3.73 31.62
N ALA A 92 -11.90 -4.55 31.67
CA ALA A 92 -13.02 -4.36 32.59
C ALA A 92 -12.54 -4.42 34.05
N GLY A 93 -13.10 -3.56 34.90
CA GLY A 93 -12.78 -3.52 36.32
C GLY A 93 -11.42 -2.91 36.70
N LYS A 94 -10.60 -2.48 35.75
CA LYS A 94 -9.41 -1.68 36.03
C LYS A 94 -9.71 -0.21 35.81
N ALA A 95 -10.06 0.48 36.88
CA ALA A 95 -10.05 1.94 36.88
C ALA A 95 -8.58 2.40 36.77
N PHE A 96 -8.24 3.17 35.73
CA PHE A 96 -6.97 3.86 35.70
C PHE A 96 -7.05 5.01 36.73
N LYS A 97 -6.03 5.13 37.59
CA LYS A 97 -5.99 6.22 38.56
C LYS A 97 -5.83 7.54 37.82
N GLU A 98 -6.65 8.53 38.21
CA GLU A 98 -6.50 9.91 37.73
C GLU A 98 -5.06 10.37 38.03
N GLY A 99 -4.34 10.86 37.02
CA GLY A 99 -2.96 11.34 37.18
C GLY A 99 -1.85 10.33 36.88
N GLN A 100 -2.16 9.10 36.40
CA GLN A 100 -1.13 8.18 35.97
C GLN A 100 -0.54 8.65 34.63
N THR A 101 0.70 9.13 34.67
CA THR A 101 1.49 9.52 33.48
C THR A 101 1.94 8.26 32.76
N PHE A 102 1.47 8.07 31.54
CA PHE A 102 2.06 7.07 30.64
C PHE A 102 3.22 7.74 29.91
N ASN A 103 4.40 7.17 30.03
CA ASN A 103 5.60 7.71 29.41
C ASN A 103 5.53 7.42 27.89
N LEU A 104 4.99 8.39 27.15
CA LEU A 104 4.92 8.36 25.68
C LEU A 104 6.24 8.91 25.14
N ASN A 105 7.33 8.18 25.36
CA ASN A 105 8.60 8.52 24.75
C ASN A 105 8.43 8.50 23.24
N ASN A 106 8.52 9.68 22.63
CA ASN A 106 8.75 10.07 21.25
C ASN A 106 7.60 10.62 20.38
N LEU A 107 6.35 10.69 20.85
CA LEU A 107 5.30 11.31 20.04
C LEU A 107 4.36 12.12 20.95
N GLY A 108 4.69 13.35 21.30
CA GLY A 108 3.87 14.40 21.95
C GLY A 108 2.48 14.00 22.47
N GLY A 109 2.41 13.05 23.41
CA GLY A 109 1.14 12.52 23.88
C GLY A 109 0.49 13.41 24.94
N GLN A 110 -0.80 13.70 24.78
CA GLN A 110 -1.63 14.30 25.81
C GLN A 110 -2.26 13.22 26.70
N LEU A 111 -2.33 13.50 27.98
CA LEU A 111 -2.99 12.66 28.99
C LEU A 111 -4.48 12.49 28.67
N ALA A 112 -4.95 11.26 28.56
CA ALA A 112 -6.36 10.96 28.44
C ALA A 112 -6.99 10.76 29.83
N LYS A 113 -8.10 11.41 30.12
CA LYS A 113 -8.94 11.09 31.27
C LYS A 113 -9.76 9.83 30.93
N VAL A 114 -9.59 8.77 31.70
CA VAL A 114 -10.33 7.52 31.48
C VAL A 114 -11.56 7.52 32.38
N PRO A 115 -12.78 7.36 31.84
CA PRO A 115 -13.99 7.23 32.66
C PRO A 115 -14.01 5.89 33.41
N ALA A 116 -14.48 5.93 34.63
CA ALA A 116 -14.77 4.73 35.41
C ALA A 116 -16.05 4.08 34.88
N THR A 117 -15.89 2.93 34.19
CA THR A 117 -16.95 1.93 33.84
C THR A 117 -18.22 2.38 33.10
N PRO A 118 -18.85 1.53 32.29
CA PRO A 118 -18.41 0.30 31.65
C PRO A 118 -17.72 0.55 30.31
N LEU A 119 -17.16 -0.52 29.66
CA LEU A 119 -16.60 -0.43 28.32
C LEU A 119 -17.64 0.10 27.32
N GLY A 120 -17.65 1.43 27.16
CA GLY A 120 -18.54 2.12 26.22
C GLY A 120 -17.90 2.22 24.83
N PRO A 121 -18.58 2.87 23.87
CA PRO A 121 -18.00 3.17 22.57
C PRO A 121 -16.70 3.96 22.73
N LEU A 122 -15.68 3.60 21.97
CA LEU A 122 -14.38 4.25 22.00
C LEU A 122 -14.12 4.93 20.65
N THR A 123 -13.81 6.23 20.69
CA THR A 123 -13.39 6.95 19.49
C THR A 123 -11.88 7.23 19.56
N VAL A 124 -11.23 6.99 18.44
CA VAL A 124 -9.81 7.31 18.22
C VAL A 124 -9.71 8.19 16.99
N THR A 125 -9.10 9.37 17.15
CA THR A 125 -8.85 10.27 16.02
C THR A 125 -7.34 10.46 15.87
N LEU A 126 -6.82 10.14 14.68
CA LEU A 126 -5.44 10.40 14.30
C LEU A 126 -5.45 11.51 13.26
N THR A 127 -4.65 12.56 13.48
CA THR A 127 -4.40 13.62 12.50
C THR A 127 -2.91 13.72 12.22
N ALA A 128 -2.56 13.99 10.97
CA ALA A 128 -1.16 14.20 10.58
C ALA A 128 -1.07 15.16 9.40
N LEU A 129 0.05 15.87 9.31
CA LEU A 129 0.47 16.57 8.10
C LEU A 129 1.35 15.60 7.30
N VAL A 130 0.89 15.23 6.11
CA VAL A 130 1.59 14.28 5.23
C VAL A 130 2.08 15.03 4.01
N THR A 131 3.37 14.87 3.70
CA THR A 131 3.94 15.28 2.41
C THR A 131 4.32 14.02 1.65
N ARG A 132 3.61 13.76 0.57
CA ARG A 132 3.92 12.66 -0.36
C ARG A 132 4.60 13.21 -1.60
N ARG A 133 5.75 12.61 -1.95
CA ARG A 133 6.48 12.85 -3.21
C ARG A 133 6.25 11.68 -4.16
N GLU A 134 6.35 11.93 -5.44
CA GLU A 134 6.49 10.83 -6.41
C GLU A 134 7.65 9.94 -5.97
N HIS A 135 7.41 8.65 -5.90
CA HIS A 135 8.47 7.66 -5.76
C HIS A 135 8.91 7.27 -7.18
N LEU A 136 10.04 7.79 -7.60
CA LEU A 136 10.59 7.55 -8.93
C LEU A 136 11.83 6.67 -8.83
N ASN A 137 11.88 5.63 -9.65
CA ASN A 137 13.11 4.90 -9.91
C ASN A 137 13.33 4.82 -11.43
N LEU A 138 13.92 5.88 -11.98
CA LEU A 138 14.13 6.06 -13.41
C LEU A 138 15.10 5.05 -14.02
N ARG A 139 15.90 4.36 -13.20
CA ARG A 139 16.80 3.31 -13.67
C ARG A 139 16.09 2.11 -14.27
N ALA A 140 14.82 1.87 -13.89
CA ALA A 140 14.05 0.82 -14.50
C ALA A 140 13.73 1.12 -15.96
N THR A 141 13.81 2.40 -16.35
CA THR A 141 13.48 2.88 -17.71
C THR A 141 14.65 3.54 -18.43
N ASP A 142 15.74 3.88 -17.70
CA ASP A 142 16.91 4.59 -18.24
C ASP A 142 18.21 4.09 -17.58
N ASP A 143 19.06 3.40 -18.34
CA ASP A 143 20.34 2.86 -17.91
C ASP A 143 21.36 3.93 -17.47
N GLN A 144 21.11 5.21 -17.77
CA GLN A 144 21.98 6.34 -17.45
C GLN A 144 21.68 6.99 -16.09
N ALA A 145 20.59 6.60 -15.41
CA ALA A 145 20.22 7.20 -14.14
C ALA A 145 21.21 6.82 -13.02
N PRO A 146 21.62 7.76 -12.15
CA PRO A 146 22.58 7.48 -11.07
C PRO A 146 22.02 6.50 -10.03
N ALA A 147 22.89 5.63 -9.50
CA ALA A 147 22.51 4.66 -8.47
C ALA A 147 22.13 5.35 -7.18
N GLU A 148 20.87 5.32 -6.80
CA GLU A 148 20.53 5.45 -5.40
C GLU A 148 20.91 4.12 -4.72
N THR A 149 22.04 4.12 -4.01
CA THR A 149 22.45 3.00 -3.18
C THR A 149 21.57 2.98 -1.93
N GLU A 150 20.38 2.38 -2.05
CA GLU A 150 19.74 1.87 -0.85
C GLU A 150 20.60 0.76 -0.28
N ALA A 151 20.96 0.88 0.99
CA ALA A 151 21.55 -0.23 1.71
C ALA A 151 20.68 -1.48 1.44
N GLN A 152 21.32 -2.61 1.11
CA GLN A 152 20.62 -3.87 0.88
C GLN A 152 19.68 -4.08 2.06
N ASP A 153 18.36 -4.18 1.80
CA ASP A 153 17.41 -4.56 2.83
C ASP A 153 17.86 -5.92 3.37
N PRO A 154 18.32 -6.02 4.63
CA PRO A 154 18.79 -7.28 5.21
C PRO A 154 17.67 -8.36 5.20
N ASN A 155 16.45 -7.96 4.92
CA ASN A 155 15.26 -8.80 4.89
C ASN A 155 14.79 -9.16 3.48
N GLN A 156 15.61 -9.02 2.45
CA GLN A 156 15.22 -9.39 1.06
C GLN A 156 14.67 -10.81 0.94
N VAL A 157 15.14 -11.74 1.77
CA VAL A 157 14.66 -13.13 1.78
C VAL A 157 13.17 -13.24 2.08
N ARG A 158 12.62 -12.38 2.95
CA ARG A 158 11.18 -12.38 3.26
C ARG A 158 10.33 -11.99 2.04
N TRP A 159 10.87 -11.16 1.16
CA TRP A 159 10.18 -10.70 -0.04
C TRP A 159 10.24 -11.69 -1.20
N LEU A 160 10.85 -12.86 -0.97
CA LEU A 160 10.80 -14.06 -1.83
C LEU A 160 9.87 -15.14 -1.25
N ALA A 161 9.42 -14.99 0.00
CA ALA A 161 8.56 -15.98 0.65
C ALA A 161 7.11 -15.88 0.13
N PRO A 162 6.35 -17.00 0.15
CA PRO A 162 4.93 -16.96 -0.15
C PRO A 162 4.15 -16.19 0.92
N ASP A 163 2.99 -15.65 0.53
CA ASP A 163 1.93 -15.25 1.45
C ASP A 163 0.79 -16.28 1.37
N ARG A 164 -0.07 -16.34 2.38
CA ARG A 164 -1.16 -17.32 2.46
C ARG A 164 -2.08 -17.33 1.22
N LEU A 165 -2.37 -16.16 0.66
CA LEU A 165 -3.17 -16.02 -0.56
C LEU A 165 -2.32 -15.83 -1.83
N VAL A 166 -0.98 -15.89 -1.69
CA VAL A 166 -0.02 -15.85 -2.81
C VAL A 166 1.00 -16.98 -2.62
N PRO A 167 0.55 -18.25 -2.67
CA PRO A 167 1.45 -19.40 -2.60
C PRO A 167 2.34 -19.45 -3.85
N LEU A 168 3.54 -20.02 -3.68
CA LEU A 168 4.52 -20.21 -4.74
C LEU A 168 4.62 -21.71 -5.11
N ASP A 169 3.47 -22.31 -5.38
CA ASP A 169 3.37 -23.72 -5.73
C ASP A 169 3.70 -23.98 -7.21
N PHE A 170 3.53 -25.24 -7.64
CA PHE A 170 3.83 -25.65 -9.00
C PHE A 170 3.02 -24.88 -10.04
N LYS A 171 1.70 -24.63 -9.82
CA LYS A 171 0.84 -23.90 -10.75
C LYS A 171 1.34 -22.47 -10.96
N ILE A 172 1.61 -21.75 -9.86
CA ILE A 172 2.05 -20.36 -9.92
C ILE A 172 3.45 -20.25 -10.53
N LYS A 173 4.36 -21.17 -10.19
CA LYS A 173 5.70 -21.22 -10.80
C LYS A 173 5.64 -21.49 -12.29
N ALA A 174 4.78 -22.40 -12.74
CA ALA A 174 4.63 -22.72 -14.15
C ALA A 174 4.05 -21.53 -14.95
N LEU A 175 3.01 -20.86 -14.43
CA LEU A 175 2.44 -19.68 -15.09
C LEU A 175 3.44 -18.51 -15.15
N ALA A 176 4.19 -18.26 -14.08
CA ALA A 176 5.23 -17.23 -14.06
C ALA A 176 6.37 -17.56 -15.04
N GLN A 177 6.76 -18.85 -15.16
CA GLN A 177 7.78 -19.30 -16.10
C GLN A 177 7.32 -19.09 -17.54
N GLU A 178 6.09 -19.45 -17.87
CA GLU A 178 5.51 -19.23 -19.20
C GLU A 178 5.58 -17.75 -19.61
N VAL A 179 5.26 -16.83 -18.69
CA VAL A 179 5.32 -15.37 -18.97
C VAL A 179 6.74 -14.91 -19.32
N VAL A 180 7.74 -15.34 -18.55
CA VAL A 180 9.13 -14.90 -18.78
C VAL A 180 9.75 -15.58 -20.00
N ASP A 181 9.39 -16.83 -20.29
CA ASP A 181 9.85 -17.55 -21.48
C ASP A 181 9.30 -16.93 -22.75
N ASN A 182 7.99 -16.62 -22.79
CA ASN A 182 7.34 -15.97 -23.92
C ASN A 182 7.95 -14.58 -24.23
N ALA A 183 8.42 -13.89 -23.20
CA ALA A 183 9.08 -12.60 -23.32
C ALA A 183 10.59 -12.71 -23.53
N HIS A 184 11.17 -13.91 -23.52
CA HIS A 184 12.63 -14.14 -23.53
C HIS A 184 13.39 -13.36 -22.45
N ALA A 185 12.74 -13.15 -21.29
CA ALA A 185 13.26 -12.33 -20.20
C ALA A 185 14.27 -13.10 -19.35
N THR A 186 15.53 -12.70 -19.35
CA THR A 186 16.63 -13.40 -18.67
C THR A 186 17.13 -12.69 -17.40
N THR A 187 17.09 -11.35 -17.38
CA THR A 187 17.53 -10.57 -16.21
C THR A 187 16.38 -10.34 -15.22
N PRO A 188 16.64 -10.09 -13.93
CA PRO A 188 15.58 -9.79 -12.96
C PRO A 188 14.69 -8.61 -13.36
N LEU A 189 15.27 -7.54 -13.91
CA LEU A 189 14.53 -6.38 -14.40
C LEU A 189 13.65 -6.74 -15.59
N ALA A 190 14.19 -7.48 -16.59
CA ALA A 190 13.40 -7.93 -17.74
C ALA A 190 12.25 -8.86 -17.36
N LYS A 191 12.48 -9.78 -16.40
CA LYS A 191 11.43 -10.65 -15.84
C LYS A 191 10.32 -9.85 -15.18
N ALA A 192 10.66 -8.90 -14.31
CA ALA A 192 9.68 -8.04 -13.66
C ALA A 192 8.89 -7.20 -14.67
N HIS A 193 9.56 -6.69 -15.71
CA HIS A 193 8.89 -5.94 -16.79
C HIS A 193 7.92 -6.83 -17.58
N ALA A 194 8.35 -8.04 -17.98
CA ALA A 194 7.50 -8.99 -18.66
C ALA A 194 6.26 -9.37 -17.84
N ILE A 195 6.43 -9.59 -16.53
CA ILE A 195 5.34 -9.90 -15.62
C ILE A 195 4.39 -8.69 -15.48
N TYR A 196 4.93 -7.47 -15.33
CA TYR A 196 4.12 -6.25 -15.30
C TYR A 196 3.28 -6.09 -16.58
N GLU A 197 3.89 -6.22 -17.74
CA GLU A 197 3.24 -6.14 -19.04
C GLU A 197 2.14 -7.22 -19.19
N HIS A 198 2.42 -8.45 -18.73
CA HIS A 198 1.44 -9.53 -18.69
C HIS A 198 0.23 -9.16 -17.84
N VAL A 199 0.44 -8.72 -16.59
CA VAL A 199 -0.64 -8.35 -15.67
C VAL A 199 -1.49 -7.22 -16.24
N VAL A 200 -0.85 -6.13 -16.72
CA VAL A 200 -1.56 -4.98 -17.30
C VAL A 200 -2.36 -5.33 -18.54
N SER A 201 -1.88 -6.26 -19.37
CA SER A 201 -2.54 -6.62 -20.62
C SER A 201 -3.59 -7.72 -20.50
N THR A 202 -3.52 -8.56 -19.46
CA THR A 202 -4.41 -9.72 -19.32
C THR A 202 -5.50 -9.55 -18.28
N MET A 203 -5.32 -8.63 -17.31
CA MET A 203 -6.29 -8.41 -16.25
C MET A 203 -7.16 -7.18 -16.51
N THR A 204 -8.42 -7.28 -16.14
CA THR A 204 -9.40 -6.18 -16.20
C THR A 204 -9.71 -5.66 -14.79
N TYR A 205 -9.65 -4.32 -14.61
CA TYR A 205 -10.07 -3.71 -13.32
C TYR A 205 -11.59 -3.75 -13.19
N ASP A 206 -12.10 -4.75 -12.51
CA ASP A 206 -13.52 -5.04 -12.36
C ASP A 206 -13.83 -5.54 -10.94
N LYS A 207 -14.79 -4.89 -10.29
CA LYS A 207 -15.25 -5.19 -8.93
C LYS A 207 -16.62 -5.86 -8.91
N THR A 208 -17.07 -6.42 -10.01
CA THR A 208 -18.34 -7.13 -10.09
C THR A 208 -18.20 -8.60 -9.70
N GLY A 209 -19.28 -9.19 -9.20
CA GLY A 209 -19.31 -10.58 -8.78
C GLY A 209 -18.65 -10.82 -7.41
N GLN A 210 -18.21 -12.06 -7.16
CA GLN A 210 -17.60 -12.47 -5.89
C GLN A 210 -16.14 -12.89 -6.08
N GLY A 211 -15.36 -12.84 -4.99
CA GLY A 211 -13.98 -13.35 -4.95
C GLY A 211 -12.89 -12.31 -5.16
N TRP A 212 -13.20 -11.16 -5.77
CA TRP A 212 -12.23 -10.07 -5.96
C TRP A 212 -11.90 -9.34 -4.65
N GLY A 213 -10.78 -8.62 -4.65
CA GLY A 213 -10.39 -7.72 -3.55
C GLY A 213 -9.64 -8.38 -2.40
N ARG A 214 -9.43 -9.70 -2.47
CA ARG A 214 -8.68 -10.44 -1.46
C ARG A 214 -7.19 -10.57 -1.81
N GLY A 215 -6.83 -10.30 -3.08
CA GLY A 215 -5.50 -10.59 -3.58
C GLY A 215 -5.20 -12.10 -3.49
N ASP A 216 -6.19 -12.93 -3.78
CA ASP A 216 -6.04 -14.37 -3.96
C ASP A 216 -5.52 -14.63 -5.37
N ILE A 217 -4.27 -15.10 -5.46
CA ILE A 217 -3.61 -15.26 -6.75
C ILE A 217 -4.31 -16.28 -7.66
N TYR A 218 -4.93 -17.32 -7.09
CA TYR A 218 -5.67 -18.29 -7.91
C TYR A 218 -6.89 -17.66 -8.55
N TYR A 219 -7.68 -16.93 -7.74
CA TYR A 219 -8.82 -16.17 -8.27
C TYR A 219 -8.36 -15.20 -9.37
N ALA A 220 -7.32 -14.43 -9.10
CA ALA A 220 -6.84 -13.41 -10.03
C ALA A 220 -6.33 -14.03 -11.36
N CYS A 221 -5.60 -15.14 -11.31
CA CYS A 221 -5.12 -15.85 -12.49
C CYS A 221 -6.27 -16.47 -13.31
N ASP A 222 -7.26 -17.05 -12.64
CA ASP A 222 -8.36 -17.78 -13.30
C ASP A 222 -9.43 -16.80 -13.83
N ALA A 223 -9.82 -15.80 -13.03
CA ALA A 223 -10.83 -14.80 -13.41
C ALA A 223 -10.30 -13.68 -14.31
N ARG A 224 -8.99 -13.43 -14.30
CA ARG A 224 -8.31 -12.34 -15.02
C ARG A 224 -8.96 -10.96 -14.80
N ARG A 225 -9.47 -10.74 -13.59
CA ARG A 225 -10.11 -9.50 -13.16
C ARG A 225 -10.05 -9.33 -11.67
N GLY A 226 -10.25 -8.12 -11.20
CA GLY A 226 -10.32 -7.77 -9.80
C GLY A 226 -9.97 -6.32 -9.55
N ASN A 227 -9.61 -6.00 -8.32
CA ASN A 227 -9.13 -4.68 -7.94
C ASN A 227 -7.59 -4.65 -7.80
N CYS A 228 -7.05 -3.58 -7.23
CA CYS A 228 -5.61 -3.41 -7.04
C CYS A 228 -4.94 -4.57 -6.28
N THR A 229 -5.59 -5.16 -5.26
CA THR A 229 -5.01 -6.29 -4.51
C THR A 229 -4.84 -7.54 -5.38
N ASP A 230 -5.77 -7.79 -6.29
CA ASP A 230 -5.74 -8.94 -7.19
C ASP A 230 -4.65 -8.78 -8.26
N PHE A 231 -4.53 -7.58 -8.85
CA PHE A 231 -3.45 -7.24 -9.79
C PHE A 231 -2.08 -7.43 -9.17
N HIS A 232 -1.88 -6.86 -7.96
CA HIS A 232 -0.57 -6.91 -7.31
C HIS A 232 -0.28 -8.29 -6.70
N ALA A 233 -1.29 -9.12 -6.40
CA ALA A 233 -1.07 -10.51 -6.02
C ALA A 233 -0.43 -11.32 -7.15
N VAL A 234 -0.91 -11.16 -8.40
CA VAL A 234 -0.31 -11.82 -9.58
C VAL A 234 1.10 -11.30 -9.82
N PHE A 235 1.29 -9.98 -9.84
CA PHE A 235 2.61 -9.39 -10.05
C PHE A 235 3.63 -9.90 -9.02
N ILE A 236 3.31 -9.78 -7.73
CA ILE A 236 4.20 -10.16 -6.63
C ILE A 236 4.47 -11.67 -6.66
N GLY A 237 3.43 -12.48 -6.82
CA GLY A 237 3.57 -13.94 -6.86
C GLY A 237 4.44 -14.41 -8.01
N TYR A 238 4.27 -13.86 -9.21
CA TYR A 238 5.08 -14.21 -10.36
C TYR A 238 6.53 -13.73 -10.23
N CYS A 239 6.75 -12.51 -9.73
CA CYS A 239 8.10 -12.01 -9.45
C CYS A 239 8.83 -12.95 -8.47
N ARG A 240 8.21 -13.25 -7.34
CA ARG A 240 8.79 -14.15 -6.31
C ARG A 240 9.04 -15.55 -6.85
N ALA A 241 8.12 -16.10 -7.66
CA ALA A 241 8.29 -17.39 -8.33
C ALA A 241 9.49 -17.42 -9.29
N GLN A 242 9.86 -16.25 -9.84
CA GLN A 242 11.01 -16.05 -10.72
C GLN A 242 12.28 -15.60 -10.01
N GLY A 243 12.28 -15.63 -8.66
CA GLY A 243 13.43 -15.23 -7.84
C GLY A 243 13.65 -13.72 -7.74
N VAL A 244 12.66 -12.91 -8.12
CA VAL A 244 12.69 -11.45 -7.98
C VAL A 244 11.96 -11.06 -6.71
N PRO A 245 12.65 -10.50 -5.70
CA PRO A 245 11.99 -10.04 -4.47
C PRO A 245 10.94 -8.97 -4.81
N ALA A 246 9.72 -9.13 -4.26
CA ALA A 246 8.64 -8.19 -4.49
C ALA A 246 7.81 -8.00 -3.21
N ARG A 247 7.40 -6.76 -2.93
CA ARG A 247 6.67 -6.39 -1.72
C ARG A 247 5.38 -5.66 -2.03
N PHE A 248 4.43 -5.85 -1.14
CA PHE A 248 3.09 -5.24 -1.18
C PHE A 248 3.07 -4.04 -0.24
N SER A 249 2.47 -2.93 -0.68
CA SER A 249 2.15 -1.78 0.14
C SER A 249 0.68 -1.41 -0.03
N ILE A 250 0.06 -0.91 1.04
CA ILE A 250 -1.33 -0.49 1.05
C ILE A 250 -1.52 0.80 1.82
N GLY A 251 -2.48 1.60 1.37
CA GLY A 251 -2.85 2.85 2.00
C GLY A 251 -4.12 3.42 1.37
N LEU A 252 -4.19 4.74 1.28
CA LEU A 252 -5.37 5.44 0.78
C LEU A 252 -5.05 6.19 -0.52
N PRO A 253 -5.94 6.13 -1.53
CA PRO A 253 -5.82 6.93 -2.73
C PRO A 253 -6.32 8.34 -2.47
N LEU A 254 -5.71 9.33 -3.11
CA LEU A 254 -6.20 10.68 -3.17
C LEU A 254 -6.61 11.02 -4.61
N PRO A 255 -7.70 11.74 -4.84
CA PRO A 255 -8.04 12.20 -6.18
C PRO A 255 -6.93 13.12 -6.70
N ALA A 256 -6.64 13.06 -8.01
CA ALA A 256 -5.57 13.87 -8.61
C ALA A 256 -5.85 15.38 -8.52
N ALA A 257 -7.12 15.79 -8.53
CA ALA A 257 -7.52 17.17 -8.34
C ALA A 257 -7.13 17.68 -6.94
N ARG A 258 -6.50 18.86 -6.89
CA ARG A 258 -6.15 19.52 -5.62
C ARG A 258 -7.38 20.22 -5.05
N ASN A 259 -7.52 20.16 -3.74
CA ASN A 259 -8.66 20.74 -3.05
C ASN A 259 -8.20 21.41 -1.74
N ALA A 260 -7.61 22.60 -1.91
CA ALA A 260 -7.11 23.37 -0.77
C ALA A 260 -8.27 23.90 0.10
N GLY A 261 -8.15 23.65 1.41
CA GLY A 261 -9.06 24.22 2.41
C GLY A 261 -10.33 23.43 2.71
N ASN A 262 -10.73 22.48 1.87
CA ASN A 262 -11.90 21.64 2.14
C ASN A 262 -11.49 20.21 2.54
N SER A 263 -12.15 19.67 3.56
CA SER A 263 -12.00 18.28 3.92
C SER A 263 -12.80 17.37 2.98
N ILE A 264 -12.14 16.40 2.38
CA ILE A 264 -12.75 15.40 1.48
C ILE A 264 -12.63 14.03 2.11
N GLU A 265 -13.73 13.27 2.09
CA GLU A 265 -13.75 11.89 2.49
C GLU A 265 -13.05 11.00 1.46
N ILE A 266 -12.15 10.15 1.94
CA ILE A 266 -11.48 9.13 1.14
C ILE A 266 -12.28 7.84 1.22
N LYS A 267 -12.79 7.37 0.08
CA LYS A 267 -13.55 6.12 0.03
C LYS A 267 -12.69 4.99 -0.49
N GLY A 268 -12.58 3.95 0.33
CA GLY A 268 -11.82 2.75 -0.01
C GLY A 268 -10.31 2.90 0.20
N TYR A 269 -9.58 1.89 -0.22
CA TYR A 269 -8.13 1.80 -0.12
C TYR A 269 -7.50 1.66 -1.51
N HIS A 270 -6.19 1.83 -1.57
CA HIS A 270 -5.37 1.50 -2.73
C HIS A 270 -4.10 0.78 -2.29
N CYS A 271 -3.67 -0.19 -3.07
CA CYS A 271 -2.42 -0.87 -2.87
C CYS A 271 -1.56 -0.83 -4.13
N TRP A 272 -0.28 -1.06 -3.97
CA TRP A 272 0.72 -1.08 -5.02
C TRP A 272 1.83 -2.06 -4.69
N ALA A 273 2.79 -2.21 -5.57
CA ALA A 273 3.90 -3.10 -5.35
C ALA A 273 5.24 -2.45 -5.69
N GLU A 274 6.29 -3.07 -5.20
CA GLU A 274 7.67 -2.78 -5.58
C GLU A 274 8.39 -4.10 -5.77
N PHE A 275 9.35 -4.14 -6.71
CA PHE A 275 10.28 -5.24 -6.85
C PHE A 275 11.71 -4.76 -6.70
N PHE A 276 12.61 -5.69 -6.40
CA PHE A 276 14.02 -5.37 -6.16
C PHE A 276 14.93 -6.06 -7.17
N THR A 277 15.89 -5.29 -7.70
CA THR A 277 17.07 -5.84 -8.34
C THR A 277 18.35 -5.21 -7.75
N LYS A 278 19.47 -5.89 -7.88
CA LYS A 278 20.75 -5.34 -7.37
C LYS A 278 21.15 -4.07 -8.12
N GLU A 279 20.80 -3.99 -9.39
CA GLU A 279 21.14 -2.88 -10.28
C GLU A 279 20.29 -1.64 -10.05
N THR A 280 19.02 -1.84 -9.72
CA THR A 280 18.05 -0.75 -9.62
C THR A 280 17.59 -0.46 -8.20
N SER A 281 17.89 -1.33 -7.19
CA SER A 281 17.25 -1.29 -5.88
C SER A 281 15.73 -1.51 -5.98
N TRP A 282 14.93 -0.96 -5.08
CA TRP A 282 13.46 -1.08 -5.11
C TRP A 282 12.85 -0.23 -6.22
N VAL A 283 12.11 -0.87 -7.12
CA VAL A 283 11.42 -0.26 -8.26
C VAL A 283 9.92 -0.24 -7.98
N PRO A 284 9.29 0.94 -7.90
CA PRO A 284 7.85 1.05 -7.70
C PRO A 284 7.08 0.68 -8.97
N ILE A 285 5.96 -0.05 -8.80
CA ILE A 285 5.00 -0.34 -9.88
C ILE A 285 3.55 -0.22 -9.42
N ASP A 286 2.68 0.16 -10.34
CA ASP A 286 1.23 0.14 -10.12
C ASP A 286 0.51 -0.41 -11.35
N ALA A 287 0.41 -1.74 -11.41
CA ALA A 287 -0.20 -2.42 -12.54
C ALA A 287 -1.71 -2.12 -12.69
N SER A 288 -2.38 -1.86 -11.57
CA SER A 288 -3.81 -1.57 -11.58
C SER A 288 -4.15 -0.17 -12.10
N GLU A 289 -3.34 0.85 -11.78
CA GLU A 289 -3.50 2.19 -12.35
C GLU A 289 -3.08 2.23 -13.83
N ALA A 290 -2.05 1.47 -14.20
CA ALA A 290 -1.65 1.32 -15.59
C ALA A 290 -2.74 0.66 -16.45
N ALA A 291 -3.47 -0.32 -15.92
CA ALA A 291 -4.58 -0.96 -16.62
C ALA A 291 -5.79 -0.03 -16.79
N LYS A 292 -6.03 0.88 -15.83
CA LYS A 292 -7.10 1.88 -15.92
C LYS A 292 -6.77 3.01 -16.91
N ASP A 293 -5.50 3.38 -17.00
CA ASP A 293 -5.02 4.46 -17.87
C ASP A 293 -3.81 3.99 -18.68
N PRO A 294 -4.05 3.42 -19.87
CA PRO A 294 -2.97 2.91 -20.75
C PRO A 294 -1.92 3.97 -21.10
N SER A 295 -2.27 5.26 -21.10
CA SER A 295 -1.31 6.35 -21.37
C SER A 295 -0.23 6.48 -20.30
N LYS A 296 -0.48 5.94 -19.10
CA LYS A 296 0.44 5.92 -17.95
C LYS A 296 1.14 4.58 -17.75
N ARG A 297 0.98 3.64 -18.67
CA ARG A 297 1.58 2.29 -18.56
C ARG A 297 3.09 2.35 -18.34
N GLY A 298 3.82 3.12 -19.13
CA GLY A 298 5.25 3.32 -18.94
C GLY A 298 5.60 4.07 -17.66
N TYR A 299 4.76 5.01 -17.22
CA TYR A 299 4.97 5.75 -15.99
C TYR A 299 4.88 4.85 -14.75
N PHE A 300 3.88 3.99 -14.67
CA PHE A 300 3.68 3.11 -13.52
C PHE A 300 4.57 1.86 -13.49
N PHE A 301 5.49 1.74 -14.42
CA PHE A 301 6.67 0.87 -14.30
C PHE A 301 7.89 1.74 -13.96
N GLY A 302 8.18 1.89 -12.69
CA GLY A 302 9.25 2.76 -12.18
C GLY A 302 8.76 3.97 -11.40
N ALA A 303 7.44 4.14 -11.21
CA ALA A 303 6.89 5.28 -10.47
C ALA A 303 5.63 4.96 -9.67
N HIS A 304 5.51 5.64 -8.52
CA HIS A 304 4.24 5.89 -7.84
C HIS A 304 4.00 7.40 -7.79
N ASP A 305 2.78 7.83 -8.07
CA ASP A 305 2.43 9.24 -7.99
C ASP A 305 2.30 9.74 -6.53
N GLU A 306 2.20 11.05 -6.40
CA GLU A 306 2.04 11.74 -5.12
C GLU A 306 0.60 11.70 -4.56
N ASN A 307 -0.35 11.06 -5.27
CA ASN A 307 -1.77 11.04 -4.91
C ASN A 307 -2.13 9.81 -4.09
N ARG A 308 -1.34 9.52 -3.07
CA ARG A 308 -1.54 8.40 -2.14
C ARG A 308 -0.91 8.67 -0.79
N VAL A 309 -1.32 7.93 0.21
CA VAL A 309 -0.62 7.84 1.49
C VAL A 309 -0.44 6.37 1.86
N GLU A 310 0.79 5.98 2.21
CA GLU A 310 1.12 4.62 2.64
C GLU A 310 0.87 4.45 4.13
N PHE A 311 0.27 3.32 4.50
CA PHE A 311 0.06 2.93 5.89
C PHE A 311 0.88 1.71 6.26
N THR A 312 0.78 0.61 5.50
CA THR A 312 1.48 -0.63 5.84
C THR A 312 2.05 -1.35 4.62
N ARG A 313 3.12 -2.10 4.89
CA ARG A 313 3.79 -3.02 3.95
C ARG A 313 3.61 -4.45 4.42
N GLY A 314 3.61 -5.38 3.47
CA GLY A 314 3.52 -6.80 3.73
C GLY A 314 2.10 -7.32 3.76
N ARG A 315 2.02 -8.64 3.81
CA ARG A 315 0.77 -9.40 3.93
C ARG A 315 0.89 -10.38 5.08
N ASP A 316 -0.23 -11.00 5.48
CA ASP A 316 -0.30 -11.92 6.62
C ASP A 316 0.28 -11.30 7.90
N LEU A 317 -0.14 -10.07 8.19
CA LEU A 317 0.41 -9.24 9.25
C LEU A 317 -0.01 -9.75 10.63
N THR A 318 0.98 -10.01 11.46
CA THR A 318 0.80 -10.17 12.89
C THR A 318 0.99 -8.82 13.54
N LEU A 319 -0.07 -8.30 14.17
CA LEU A 319 -0.05 -7.00 14.82
C LEU A 319 0.83 -6.99 16.08
N VAL A 320 1.16 -5.83 16.58
CA VAL A 320 1.95 -5.64 17.81
C VAL A 320 1.18 -4.74 18.77
N PRO A 321 0.83 -5.26 19.96
CA PRO A 321 0.91 -6.66 20.39
C PRO A 321 0.03 -7.57 19.52
N ARG A 322 0.34 -8.88 19.54
CA ARG A 322 -0.32 -9.85 18.68
C ARG A 322 -1.83 -9.94 18.94
N GLN A 323 -2.64 -9.87 17.90
CA GLN A 323 -4.07 -10.20 17.92
C GLN A 323 -4.30 -11.69 18.21
N ALA A 324 -5.46 -12.04 18.76
CA ALA A 324 -5.86 -13.43 18.98
C ALA A 324 -6.27 -14.13 17.68
N GLY A 325 -6.86 -13.37 16.75
CA GLY A 325 -7.24 -13.86 15.43
C GLY A 325 -6.08 -14.23 14.53
N ALA A 326 -6.39 -14.73 13.34
CA ALA A 326 -5.41 -15.04 12.31
C ALA A 326 -4.64 -13.78 11.84
N PRO A 327 -3.43 -13.92 11.29
CA PRO A 327 -2.73 -12.81 10.66
C PRO A 327 -3.61 -12.11 9.61
N LEU A 328 -3.58 -10.77 9.62
CA LEU A 328 -4.38 -9.96 8.71
C LEU A 328 -3.79 -10.03 7.30
N ASN A 329 -4.63 -10.26 6.31
CA ASN A 329 -4.21 -10.30 4.92
C ASN A 329 -3.50 -9.00 4.49
N TYR A 330 -4.02 -7.86 4.96
CA TYR A 330 -3.41 -6.52 4.89
C TYR A 330 -4.00 -5.64 6.01
N PHE A 331 -3.36 -4.53 6.31
CA PHE A 331 -3.78 -3.67 7.42
C PHE A 331 -3.82 -2.20 7.01
N VAL A 332 -4.99 -1.71 6.66
CA VAL A 332 -5.24 -0.31 6.26
C VAL A 332 -6.40 0.29 7.03
N TYR A 333 -7.27 -0.54 7.60
CA TYR A 333 -8.41 -0.15 8.42
C TYR A 333 -8.20 -0.58 9.87
N PRO A 334 -8.85 0.10 10.84
CA PRO A 334 -8.81 -0.31 12.24
C PRO A 334 -9.29 -1.76 12.41
N TYR A 335 -8.69 -2.46 13.35
CA TYR A 335 -9.08 -3.80 13.75
C TYR A 335 -9.27 -3.85 15.27
N ALA A 336 -10.30 -4.54 15.76
CA ALA A 336 -10.54 -4.69 17.18
C ALA A 336 -10.98 -6.10 17.55
N GLU A 337 -10.74 -6.47 18.80
CA GLU A 337 -11.15 -7.74 19.40
C GLU A 337 -11.75 -7.50 20.78
N ALA A 338 -12.90 -8.16 21.05
CA ALA A 338 -13.50 -8.28 22.35
C ALA A 338 -13.25 -9.70 22.89
N ASP A 339 -12.45 -9.84 23.95
CA ASP A 339 -11.99 -11.15 24.48
C ASP A 339 -11.42 -12.08 23.38
N GLY A 340 -10.67 -11.49 22.45
CA GLY A 340 -10.05 -12.22 21.34
C GLY A 340 -10.98 -12.55 20.17
N GLN A 341 -12.23 -12.06 20.19
CA GLN A 341 -13.17 -12.21 19.08
C GLN A 341 -13.22 -10.93 18.26
N PRO A 342 -13.15 -10.99 16.92
CA PRO A 342 -13.21 -9.81 16.07
C PRO A 342 -14.44 -8.95 16.32
N LEU A 343 -14.25 -7.64 16.38
CA LEU A 343 -15.29 -6.64 16.54
C LEU A 343 -15.22 -5.66 15.37
N GLU A 344 -16.35 -5.38 14.74
CA GLU A 344 -16.43 -4.43 13.64
C GLU A 344 -16.19 -3.00 14.12
N VAL A 345 -15.29 -2.28 13.44
CA VAL A 345 -14.92 -0.90 13.76
C VAL A 345 -15.37 0.01 12.63
N ALA A 346 -16.21 0.98 12.93
CA ALA A 346 -16.56 2.02 11.97
C ALA A 346 -15.37 2.97 11.81
N HIS A 347 -15.10 3.39 10.59
CA HIS A 347 -13.98 4.31 10.32
C HIS A 347 -14.31 5.32 9.22
N THR A 348 -13.68 6.48 9.31
CA THR A 348 -13.75 7.54 8.31
C THR A 348 -12.36 8.11 8.08
N TYR A 349 -11.98 8.28 6.83
CA TYR A 349 -10.73 8.93 6.43
C TYR A 349 -11.05 10.18 5.64
N THR A 350 -10.44 11.29 6.03
CA THR A 350 -10.57 12.55 5.30
C THR A 350 -9.21 13.19 5.09
N PHE A 351 -9.10 14.02 4.06
CA PHE A 351 -7.92 14.84 3.83
C PHE A 351 -8.30 16.24 3.37
N ALA A 352 -7.40 17.19 3.57
CA ALA A 352 -7.46 18.52 3.01
C ALA A 352 -6.07 18.93 2.52
N ASP A 353 -5.95 19.34 1.25
CA ASP A 353 -4.68 19.84 0.74
C ASP A 353 -4.27 21.13 1.46
N VAL A 354 -2.98 21.22 1.75
CA VAL A 354 -2.39 22.46 2.29
C VAL A 354 -1.93 23.30 1.13
N ALA A 355 -2.34 24.58 1.12
CA ALA A 355 -1.88 25.50 0.10
C ALA A 355 -0.34 25.62 0.15
N THR A 356 0.32 25.35 -0.94
CA THR A 356 1.74 25.67 -1.10
C THR A 356 1.87 27.20 -1.17
N LYS A 357 2.62 27.77 -0.21
CA LYS A 357 2.96 29.20 -0.24
C LYS A 357 3.91 29.48 -1.38
#